data_792fc8c0992c0e602094dc6633f88373
#
_entry.id   792fc8c0992c0e602094dc6633f88373
#
_cell.length_a   1.000
_cell.length_b   1.000
_cell.length_c   1.000
_cell.angle_alpha   90.00
_cell.angle_beta   90.00
_cell.angle_gamma   90.00
#
_symmetry.space_group_name_H-M   'P 1'
#
loop_
_entity.id
_entity.type
_entity.pdbx_description
1 polymer ?
#
loop_
_entity_poly.entity_id
_entity_poly.type
_entity_poly.pdbx_seq_one_letter_code
_entity_poly.pdbx_strand_id
1 'polypeptide(L)'
;MKYPKEYLDEIKLRLKVSQVVGKSVQLKKRGKEFIGLSPFKNEKSPSFTVNDEKEFYHCFSSGEHGNIFDFLMKTKSVGFGEAVRMLAVEAGMQPYRFSNFDKKKDFRFQNYKNILKDYSNYFHKQLFQENNKEALNYLLNRRLNKNIIKEFQLGYVPWKNNFHEELLKKYTEEDINLTGLYYKND
;
A
#
# COMPACT_ATOMS: atom_id res chain seq x y z
N MET A 1 -5.84 -4.50 -6.72
CA MET A 1 -5.69 -4.62 -8.21
C MET A 1 -4.65 -3.64 -8.69
N LYS A 2 -3.83 -4.01 -9.69
CA LYS A 2 -2.74 -3.17 -10.23
C LYS A 2 -3.10 -2.76 -11.66
N TYR A 3 -3.04 -1.47 -11.94
CA TYR A 3 -3.21 -0.97 -13.31
C TYR A 3 -2.01 -1.34 -14.19
N PRO A 4 -2.21 -1.64 -15.49
CA PRO A 4 -1.11 -1.79 -16.43
C PRO A 4 -0.26 -0.51 -16.50
N LYS A 5 1.05 -0.70 -16.63
CA LYS A 5 1.98 0.43 -16.71
C LYS A 5 1.69 1.32 -17.93
N GLU A 6 1.40 0.70 -19.04
CA GLU A 6 1.10 1.36 -20.32
C GLU A 6 -0.12 2.28 -20.20
N TYR A 7 -1.15 1.86 -19.44
CA TYR A 7 -2.34 2.68 -19.20
C TYR A 7 -2.03 3.92 -18.36
N LEU A 8 -1.19 3.77 -17.33
CA LEU A 8 -0.77 4.89 -16.48
C LEU A 8 0.15 5.86 -17.23
N ASP A 9 1.06 5.34 -18.05
CA ASP A 9 1.98 6.14 -18.86
C ASP A 9 1.21 6.91 -19.95
N GLU A 10 0.16 6.33 -20.56
CA GLU A 10 -0.71 7.03 -21.51
C GLU A 10 -1.45 8.21 -20.85
N ILE A 11 -1.92 8.06 -19.60
CA ILE A 11 -2.52 9.18 -18.86
C ILE A 11 -1.51 10.32 -18.67
N LYS A 12 -0.27 10.01 -18.28
CA LYS A 12 0.78 11.01 -18.08
C LYS A 12 1.19 11.68 -19.39
N LEU A 13 1.21 10.94 -20.49
CA LEU A 13 1.51 11.49 -21.82
C LEU A 13 0.48 12.54 -22.25
N ARG A 14 -0.79 12.31 -21.93
CA ARG A 14 -1.90 13.21 -22.29
C ARG A 14 -2.07 14.39 -21.36
N LEU A 15 -1.63 14.27 -20.10
CA LEU A 15 -1.84 15.29 -19.06
C LEU A 15 -0.52 15.80 -18.50
N LYS A 16 -0.21 17.07 -18.78
CA LYS A 16 0.93 17.75 -18.16
C LYS A 16 0.67 17.98 -16.66
N VAL A 17 1.72 17.89 -15.85
CA VAL A 17 1.62 18.13 -14.40
C VAL A 17 1.11 19.54 -14.13
N SER A 18 1.60 20.54 -14.88
CA SER A 18 1.16 21.92 -14.76
C SER A 18 -0.33 22.13 -15.04
N GLN A 19 -0.91 21.34 -15.97
CA GLN A 19 -2.35 21.39 -16.27
C GLN A 19 -3.21 20.83 -15.15
N VAL A 20 -2.81 19.67 -14.60
CA VAL A 20 -3.54 19.02 -13.49
C VAL A 20 -3.45 19.87 -12.22
N VAL A 21 -2.24 20.31 -11.87
CA VAL A 21 -1.97 21.13 -10.70
C VAL A 21 -2.62 22.52 -10.82
N GLY A 22 -2.55 23.13 -12.00
CA GLY A 22 -3.07 24.47 -12.27
C GLY A 22 -4.56 24.65 -12.05
N LYS A 23 -5.32 23.54 -11.95
CA LYS A 23 -6.75 23.57 -11.57
C LYS A 23 -6.98 23.94 -10.09
N SER A 24 -5.97 23.73 -9.25
CA SER A 24 -6.06 23.94 -7.80
C SER A 24 -5.05 24.95 -7.28
N VAL A 25 -3.94 25.16 -7.99
CA VAL A 25 -2.84 26.02 -7.61
C VAL A 25 -2.59 27.06 -8.68
N GLN A 26 -2.55 28.33 -8.29
CA GLN A 26 -2.17 29.40 -9.20
C GLN A 26 -0.68 29.30 -9.52
N LEU A 27 -0.36 28.84 -10.72
CA LEU A 27 1.00 28.63 -11.20
C LEU A 27 1.48 29.82 -12.05
N LYS A 28 2.72 30.28 -11.77
CA LYS A 28 3.44 31.26 -12.60
C LYS A 28 4.63 30.58 -13.24
N LYS A 29 4.82 30.78 -14.56
CA LYS A 29 5.96 30.23 -15.28
C LYS A 29 7.26 30.91 -14.85
N ARG A 30 8.29 30.12 -14.55
CA ARG A 30 9.64 30.58 -14.20
C ARG A 30 10.67 29.70 -14.91
N GLY A 31 11.15 30.18 -16.06
CA GLY A 31 12.04 29.40 -16.92
C GLY A 31 11.38 28.12 -17.44
N LYS A 32 11.94 26.98 -17.12
CA LYS A 32 11.41 25.65 -17.48
C LYS A 32 10.40 25.07 -16.49
N GLU A 33 10.19 25.73 -15.38
CA GLU A 33 9.31 25.30 -14.29
C GLU A 33 8.16 26.25 -14.07
N PHE A 34 7.19 25.80 -13.29
CA PHE A 34 6.11 26.61 -12.77
C PHE A 34 6.23 26.70 -11.25
N ILE A 35 5.89 27.84 -10.67
CA ILE A 35 5.95 28.07 -9.23
C ILE A 35 4.62 28.61 -8.74
N GLY A 36 4.22 28.19 -7.54
CA GLY A 36 3.00 28.63 -6.87
C GLY A 36 3.09 28.52 -5.34
N LEU A 37 2.01 28.90 -4.67
CA LEU A 37 1.86 28.66 -3.24
C LEU A 37 1.53 27.18 -3.00
N SER A 38 1.98 26.63 -1.89
CA SER A 38 1.72 25.25 -1.50
C SER A 38 0.22 24.97 -1.30
N PRO A 39 -0.32 23.91 -1.91
CA PRO A 39 -1.66 23.45 -1.59
C PRO A 39 -1.71 22.61 -0.30
N PHE A 40 -0.56 22.28 0.28
CA PHE A 40 -0.42 21.39 1.44
C PHE A 40 -0.14 22.16 2.74
N LYS A 41 0.30 23.40 2.65
CA LYS A 41 0.63 24.24 3.79
C LYS A 41 0.29 25.70 3.50
N ASN A 42 -0.26 26.39 4.48
CA ASN A 42 -0.53 27.82 4.35
C ASN A 42 0.78 28.62 4.39
N GLU A 43 1.06 29.39 3.34
CA GLU A 43 2.30 30.16 3.17
C GLU A 43 2.08 31.45 2.40
N LYS A 44 2.99 32.42 2.59
CA LYS A 44 2.94 33.73 1.89
C LYS A 44 3.91 33.80 0.71
N SER A 45 4.93 32.95 0.69
CA SER A 45 5.96 32.91 -0.35
C SER A 45 5.85 31.61 -1.15
N PRO A 46 5.91 31.66 -2.50
CA PRO A 46 5.81 30.47 -3.32
C PRO A 46 6.95 29.47 -3.05
N SER A 47 6.59 28.25 -2.69
CA SER A 47 7.53 27.15 -2.45
C SER A 47 7.17 25.86 -3.20
N PHE A 48 6.08 25.89 -3.96
CA PHE A 48 5.60 24.75 -4.72
C PHE A 48 6.05 24.88 -6.18
N THR A 49 6.80 23.89 -6.68
CA THR A 49 7.33 23.87 -8.04
C THR A 49 6.76 22.71 -8.84
N VAL A 50 6.57 22.92 -10.13
CA VAL A 50 6.09 21.91 -11.09
C VAL A 50 7.01 21.90 -12.30
N ASN A 51 7.41 20.73 -12.77
CA ASN A 51 8.22 20.53 -13.93
C ASN A 51 7.56 19.53 -14.89
N ASP A 52 7.11 20.01 -16.05
CA ASP A 52 6.43 19.16 -17.03
C ASP A 52 7.39 18.21 -17.78
N GLU A 53 8.66 18.60 -18.00
CA GLU A 53 9.64 17.74 -18.65
C GLU A 53 10.01 16.53 -17.77
N LYS A 54 10.04 16.73 -16.45
CA LYS A 54 10.34 15.69 -15.46
C LYS A 54 9.10 15.00 -14.91
N GLU A 55 7.92 15.42 -15.34
CA GLU A 55 6.61 14.87 -14.92
C GLU A 55 6.38 14.86 -13.39
N PHE A 56 6.88 15.86 -12.68
CA PHE A 56 6.73 15.88 -11.22
C PHE A 56 6.49 17.26 -10.63
N TYR A 57 5.98 17.29 -9.40
CA TYR A 57 5.94 18.47 -8.53
C TYR A 57 6.78 18.26 -7.29
N HIS A 58 7.24 19.37 -6.70
CA HIS A 58 7.91 19.38 -5.39
C HIS A 58 7.47 20.62 -4.60
N CYS A 59 7.16 20.41 -3.32
CA CYS A 59 6.81 21.44 -2.36
C CYS A 59 7.92 21.57 -1.32
N PHE A 60 8.72 22.62 -1.37
CA PHE A 60 9.83 22.81 -0.45
C PHE A 60 9.40 23.09 0.99
N SER A 61 8.21 23.69 1.21
CA SER A 61 7.73 24.01 2.55
C SER A 61 7.13 22.83 3.32
N SER A 62 6.57 21.85 2.60
CA SER A 62 5.96 20.65 3.21
C SER A 62 6.77 19.36 3.01
N GLY A 63 7.76 19.37 2.08
CA GLY A 63 8.49 18.16 1.67
C GLY A 63 7.70 17.26 0.71
N GLU A 64 6.46 17.60 0.38
CA GLU A 64 5.61 16.83 -0.48
C GLU A 64 6.07 16.86 -1.94
N HIS A 65 6.11 15.72 -2.57
CA HIS A 65 6.51 15.58 -3.97
C HIS A 65 5.83 14.38 -4.63
N GLY A 66 5.85 14.34 -5.94
CA GLY A 66 5.28 13.23 -6.70
C GLY A 66 4.82 13.62 -8.10
N ASN A 67 4.07 12.72 -8.73
CA ASN A 67 3.48 12.89 -10.04
C ASN A 67 2.01 13.36 -9.95
N ILE A 68 1.29 13.37 -11.10
CA ILE A 68 -0.13 13.79 -11.14
C ILE A 68 -1.06 12.91 -10.29
N PHE A 69 -0.77 11.62 -10.15
CA PHE A 69 -1.56 10.71 -9.31
C PHE A 69 -1.35 11.06 -7.84
N ASP A 70 -0.10 11.22 -7.41
CA ASP A 70 0.25 11.58 -6.03
C ASP A 70 -0.37 12.92 -5.63
N PHE A 71 -0.34 13.89 -6.55
CA PHE A 71 -0.96 15.19 -6.34
C PHE A 71 -2.46 15.07 -6.07
N LEU A 72 -3.17 14.33 -6.93
CA LEU A 72 -4.60 14.17 -6.81
C LEU A 72 -4.98 13.40 -5.53
N MET A 73 -4.25 12.33 -5.22
CA MET A 73 -4.47 11.55 -4.00
C MET A 73 -4.37 12.43 -2.75
N LYS A 74 -3.37 13.29 -2.69
CA LYS A 74 -3.12 14.16 -1.53
C LYS A 74 -4.10 15.33 -1.45
N THR A 75 -4.37 16.01 -2.56
CA THR A 75 -5.23 17.21 -2.57
C THR A 75 -6.73 16.89 -2.50
N LYS A 76 -7.13 15.73 -2.98
CA LYS A 76 -8.53 15.28 -2.96
C LYS A 76 -8.81 14.23 -1.88
N SER A 77 -7.79 13.77 -1.15
CA SER A 77 -7.90 12.71 -0.13
C SER A 77 -8.54 11.42 -0.68
N VAL A 78 -8.21 11.07 -1.92
CA VAL A 78 -8.74 9.89 -2.61
C VAL A 78 -7.69 8.78 -2.72
N GLY A 79 -8.13 7.54 -2.88
CA GLY A 79 -7.24 6.41 -3.15
C GLY A 79 -6.70 6.42 -4.59
N PHE A 80 -5.60 5.66 -4.81
CA PHE A 80 -4.93 5.59 -6.12
C PHE A 80 -5.87 5.21 -7.27
N GLY A 81 -6.76 4.21 -7.07
CA GLY A 81 -7.72 3.79 -8.10
C GLY A 81 -8.70 4.89 -8.50
N GLU A 82 -9.10 5.72 -7.55
CA GLU A 82 -9.97 6.88 -7.81
C GLU A 82 -9.22 7.98 -8.55
N ALA A 83 -7.99 8.29 -8.13
CA ALA A 83 -7.13 9.25 -8.81
C ALA A 83 -6.88 8.84 -10.28
N VAL A 84 -6.58 7.56 -10.54
CA VAL A 84 -6.43 7.04 -11.91
C VAL A 84 -7.71 7.21 -12.72
N ARG A 85 -8.87 6.90 -12.15
CA ARG A 85 -10.15 7.05 -12.84
C ARG A 85 -10.44 8.50 -13.21
N MET A 86 -10.22 9.43 -12.29
CA MET A 86 -10.42 10.86 -12.52
C MET A 86 -9.50 11.38 -13.62
N LEU A 87 -8.21 11.03 -13.56
CA LEU A 87 -7.24 11.48 -14.56
C LEU A 87 -7.45 10.82 -15.91
N ALA A 88 -7.89 9.56 -15.97
CA ALA A 88 -8.25 8.92 -17.23
C ALA A 88 -9.40 9.65 -17.93
N VAL A 89 -10.46 10.00 -17.19
CA VAL A 89 -11.58 10.80 -17.75
C VAL A 89 -11.08 12.16 -18.23
N GLU A 90 -10.22 12.83 -17.46
CA GLU A 90 -9.62 14.12 -17.84
C GLU A 90 -8.74 14.01 -19.10
N ALA A 91 -8.01 12.90 -19.25
CA ALA A 91 -7.21 12.57 -20.41
C ALA A 91 -8.05 12.17 -21.66
N GLY A 92 -9.38 12.14 -21.56
CA GLY A 92 -10.28 11.65 -22.60
C GLY A 92 -10.17 10.15 -22.83
N MET A 93 -9.71 9.40 -21.83
CA MET A 93 -9.58 7.95 -21.90
C MET A 93 -10.77 7.26 -21.22
N GLN A 94 -11.12 6.07 -21.72
CA GLN A 94 -12.10 5.23 -21.03
C GLN A 94 -11.51 4.72 -19.71
N PRO A 95 -12.28 4.74 -18.60
CA PRO A 95 -11.84 4.15 -17.34
C PRO A 95 -11.43 2.69 -17.51
N TYR A 96 -10.29 2.31 -16.94
CA TYR A 96 -9.79 0.95 -17.05
C TYR A 96 -10.74 -0.07 -16.40
N ARG A 97 -11.06 -1.12 -17.13
CA ARG A 97 -11.92 -2.20 -16.67
C ARG A 97 -11.07 -3.44 -16.40
N PHE A 98 -10.96 -3.80 -15.11
CA PHE A 98 -10.28 -5.03 -14.72
C PHE A 98 -11.07 -6.26 -15.17
N SER A 99 -10.37 -7.21 -15.75
CA SER A 99 -10.95 -8.50 -16.14
C SER A 99 -11.38 -9.33 -14.92
N ASN A 100 -12.21 -10.36 -15.14
CA ASN A 100 -12.54 -11.31 -14.08
C ASN A 100 -11.31 -12.09 -13.60
N PHE A 101 -10.33 -12.32 -14.48
CA PHE A 101 -9.06 -12.94 -14.13
C PHE A 101 -8.26 -12.05 -13.17
N ASP A 102 -8.15 -10.75 -13.44
CA ASP A 102 -7.46 -9.80 -12.55
C ASP A 102 -8.10 -9.74 -11.17
N LYS A 103 -9.44 -9.72 -11.13
CA LYS A 103 -10.20 -9.73 -9.87
C LYS A 103 -9.96 -11.00 -9.05
N LYS A 104 -9.97 -12.18 -9.70
CA LYS A 104 -9.66 -13.46 -9.04
C LYS A 104 -8.24 -13.50 -8.51
N LYS A 105 -7.26 -13.03 -9.31
CA LYS A 105 -5.85 -12.97 -8.90
C LYS A 105 -5.65 -12.04 -7.70
N ASP A 106 -6.29 -10.87 -7.70
CA ASP A 106 -6.23 -9.93 -6.58
C ASP A 106 -6.87 -10.52 -5.32
N PHE A 107 -8.04 -11.16 -5.45
CA PHE A 107 -8.72 -11.83 -4.35
C PHE A 107 -7.84 -12.91 -3.70
N ARG A 108 -7.21 -13.78 -4.51
CA ARG A 108 -6.26 -14.79 -4.02
C ARG A 108 -5.06 -14.16 -3.31
N PHE A 109 -4.53 -13.06 -3.84
CA PHE A 109 -3.43 -12.35 -3.20
C PHE A 109 -3.82 -11.71 -1.86
N GLN A 110 -5.05 -11.20 -1.74
CA GLN A 110 -5.56 -10.72 -0.45
C GLN A 110 -5.76 -11.87 0.55
N ASN A 111 -6.32 -13.00 0.12
CA ASN A 111 -6.44 -14.20 0.95
C ASN A 111 -5.06 -14.67 1.46
N TYR A 112 -4.07 -14.74 0.57
CA TYR A 112 -2.70 -15.07 0.94
C TYR A 112 -2.15 -14.17 2.06
N LYS A 113 -2.31 -12.85 1.93
CA LYS A 113 -1.89 -11.88 2.97
C LYS A 113 -2.65 -12.07 4.27
N ASN A 114 -3.96 -12.27 4.19
CA ASN A 114 -4.80 -12.45 5.37
C ASN A 114 -4.47 -13.75 6.12
N ILE A 115 -4.20 -14.84 5.40
CA ILE A 115 -3.77 -16.11 5.99
C ILE A 115 -2.45 -15.93 6.74
N LEU A 116 -1.45 -15.27 6.13
CA LEU A 116 -0.17 -14.99 6.78
C LEU A 116 -0.34 -14.13 8.04
N LYS A 117 -1.23 -13.14 7.99
CA LYS A 117 -1.54 -12.28 9.14
C LYS A 117 -2.24 -13.07 10.25
N ASP A 118 -3.23 -13.91 9.91
CA ASP A 118 -3.91 -14.77 10.87
C ASP A 118 -2.93 -15.76 11.49
N TYR A 119 -2.00 -16.32 10.72
CA TYR A 119 -0.91 -17.18 11.18
C TYR A 119 -0.02 -16.45 12.20
N SER A 120 0.51 -15.29 11.83
CA SER A 120 1.36 -14.49 12.72
C SER A 120 0.64 -14.16 14.03
N ASN A 121 -0.60 -13.68 13.95
CA ASN A 121 -1.39 -13.31 15.12
C ASN A 121 -1.71 -14.51 16.03
N TYR A 122 -2.06 -15.66 15.45
CA TYR A 122 -2.38 -16.85 16.21
C TYR A 122 -1.17 -17.34 17.01
N PHE A 123 -0.03 -17.52 16.35
CA PHE A 123 1.17 -18.02 17.01
C PHE A 123 1.85 -17.00 17.92
N HIS A 124 1.69 -15.71 17.63
CA HIS A 124 2.06 -14.67 18.59
C HIS A 124 1.27 -14.79 19.89
N LYS A 125 -0.05 -15.01 19.82
CA LYS A 125 -0.89 -15.25 21.00
C LYS A 125 -0.49 -16.53 21.73
N GLN A 126 -0.16 -17.61 21.02
CA GLN A 126 0.29 -18.87 21.63
C GLN A 126 1.54 -18.70 22.50
N LEU A 127 2.45 -17.80 22.12
CA LEU A 127 3.66 -17.53 22.90
C LEU A 127 3.35 -17.02 24.33
N PHE A 128 2.24 -16.34 24.52
CA PHE A 128 1.83 -15.77 25.82
C PHE A 128 0.84 -16.64 26.61
N GLN A 129 0.50 -17.83 26.12
CA GLN A 129 -0.37 -18.75 26.84
C GLN A 129 0.38 -19.40 28.03
N GLU A 130 -0.37 -19.65 29.11
CA GLU A 130 0.17 -20.29 30.33
C GLU A 130 0.91 -21.61 30.03
N ASN A 131 0.36 -22.43 29.15
CA ASN A 131 0.92 -23.71 28.76
C ASN A 131 2.22 -23.61 27.97
N ASN A 132 2.59 -22.40 27.51
CA ASN A 132 3.75 -22.14 26.66
C ASN A 132 4.77 -21.23 27.34
N LYS A 133 4.72 -21.11 28.68
CA LYS A 133 5.65 -20.27 29.46
C LYS A 133 7.13 -20.56 29.22
N GLU A 134 7.48 -21.79 28.96
CA GLU A 134 8.85 -22.20 28.68
C GLU A 134 9.39 -21.52 27.40
N ALA A 135 8.56 -21.44 26.34
CA ALA A 135 8.94 -20.78 25.09
C ALA A 135 9.15 -19.27 25.30
N LEU A 136 8.30 -18.62 26.07
CA LEU A 136 8.46 -17.20 26.40
C LEU A 136 9.74 -16.98 27.26
N ASN A 137 9.96 -17.81 28.28
CA ASN A 137 11.15 -17.73 29.15
C ASN A 137 12.44 -17.96 28.35
N TYR A 138 12.42 -18.87 27.39
CA TYR A 138 13.55 -19.08 26.48
C TYR A 138 13.93 -17.78 25.73
N LEU A 139 12.94 -17.05 25.20
CA LEU A 139 13.20 -15.79 24.50
C LEU A 139 13.71 -14.69 25.45
N LEU A 140 13.10 -14.59 26.65
CA LEU A 140 13.52 -13.62 27.67
C LEU A 140 14.96 -13.88 28.15
N ASN A 141 15.35 -15.13 28.35
CA ASN A 141 16.72 -15.54 28.70
C ASN A 141 17.75 -15.22 27.61
N ARG A 142 17.29 -15.15 26.33
CA ARG A 142 18.10 -14.65 25.21
C ARG A 142 18.12 -13.13 25.10
N ARG A 143 17.69 -12.40 26.13
CA ARG A 143 17.63 -10.93 26.22
C ARG A 143 16.66 -10.27 25.24
N LEU A 144 15.71 -11.02 24.69
CA LEU A 144 14.60 -10.45 23.93
C LEU A 144 13.53 -9.97 24.90
N ASN A 145 13.43 -8.67 25.10
CA ASN A 145 12.42 -8.12 25.99
C ASN A 145 11.01 -8.19 25.35
N LYS A 146 9.97 -8.01 26.17
CA LYS A 146 8.56 -8.09 25.72
C LYS A 146 8.21 -7.07 24.61
N ASN A 147 8.87 -5.92 24.58
CA ASN A 147 8.62 -4.91 23.53
C ASN A 147 9.13 -5.39 22.19
N ILE A 148 10.34 -5.94 22.14
CA ILE A 148 10.90 -6.56 20.93
C ILE A 148 10.03 -7.72 20.47
N ILE A 149 9.62 -8.61 21.37
CA ILE A 149 8.75 -9.75 21.05
C ILE A 149 7.44 -9.28 20.41
N LYS A 150 6.84 -8.21 20.92
CA LYS A 150 5.61 -7.63 20.37
C LYS A 150 5.84 -6.90 19.06
N GLU A 151 6.88 -6.08 18.97
CA GLU A 151 7.22 -5.30 17.78
C GLU A 151 7.46 -6.19 16.56
N PHE A 152 8.23 -7.27 16.74
CA PHE A 152 8.53 -8.24 15.68
C PHE A 152 7.54 -9.38 15.59
N GLN A 153 6.46 -9.34 16.36
CA GLN A 153 5.40 -10.37 16.39
C GLN A 153 5.94 -11.80 16.51
N LEU A 154 6.97 -12.00 17.36
CA LEU A 154 7.51 -13.33 17.58
C LEU A 154 6.42 -14.25 18.15
N GLY A 155 6.33 -15.45 17.61
CA GLY A 155 5.32 -16.44 17.96
C GLY A 155 5.92 -17.78 18.36
N TYR A 156 5.08 -18.64 18.88
CA TYR A 156 5.41 -20.03 19.21
C TYR A 156 4.41 -20.96 18.53
N VAL A 157 4.91 -21.98 17.85
CA VAL A 157 4.11 -23.01 17.20
C VAL A 157 4.12 -24.25 18.10
N PRO A 158 3.03 -24.51 18.87
CA PRO A 158 2.91 -25.72 19.66
C PRO A 158 2.89 -26.94 18.74
N TRP A 159 3.45 -28.04 19.20
CA TRP A 159 3.46 -29.30 18.45
C TRP A 159 2.04 -29.77 18.10
N LYS A 160 1.09 -29.61 19.02
CA LYS A 160 -0.33 -29.85 18.79
C LYS A 160 -1.04 -28.51 18.75
N ASN A 161 -1.64 -28.16 17.62
CA ASN A 161 -2.49 -26.99 17.45
C ASN A 161 -3.57 -27.27 16.42
N ASN A 162 -4.66 -26.54 16.49
CA ASN A 162 -5.83 -26.66 15.59
C ASN A 162 -5.91 -25.51 14.59
N PHE A 163 -4.82 -24.79 14.36
CA PHE A 163 -4.84 -23.57 13.54
C PHE A 163 -5.23 -23.85 12.09
N HIS A 164 -4.85 -25.00 11.53
CA HIS A 164 -5.27 -25.39 10.17
C HIS A 164 -6.79 -25.50 10.07
N GLU A 165 -7.43 -26.14 11.05
CA GLU A 165 -8.90 -26.24 11.13
C GLU A 165 -9.56 -24.88 11.23
N GLU A 166 -8.98 -23.96 12.00
CA GLU A 166 -9.44 -22.56 12.10
C GLU A 166 -9.33 -21.81 10.76
N LEU A 167 -8.26 -22.04 10.00
CA LEU A 167 -8.11 -21.46 8.66
C LEU A 167 -9.14 -22.01 7.68
N LEU A 168 -9.43 -23.32 7.71
CA LEU A 168 -10.43 -23.94 6.83
C LEU A 168 -11.85 -23.41 7.04
N LYS A 169 -12.17 -22.80 8.20
CA LYS A 169 -13.44 -22.12 8.42
C LYS A 169 -13.57 -20.80 7.63
N LYS A 170 -12.44 -20.22 7.19
CA LYS A 170 -12.39 -18.89 6.56
C LYS A 170 -11.90 -18.93 5.11
N TYR A 171 -11.03 -19.87 4.76
CA TYR A 171 -10.31 -19.92 3.50
C TYR A 171 -10.42 -21.31 2.86
N THR A 172 -10.22 -21.38 1.57
CA THR A 172 -10.16 -22.67 0.86
C THR A 172 -8.83 -23.37 1.14
N GLU A 173 -8.82 -24.70 1.06
CA GLU A 173 -7.59 -25.50 1.18
C GLU A 173 -6.54 -25.08 0.14
N GLU A 174 -6.98 -24.75 -1.09
CA GLU A 174 -6.10 -24.26 -2.16
C GLU A 174 -5.38 -22.98 -1.75
N ASP A 175 -6.10 -21.99 -1.20
CA ASP A 175 -5.51 -20.71 -0.75
C ASP A 175 -4.53 -20.92 0.41
N ILE A 176 -4.83 -21.84 1.33
CA ILE A 176 -3.96 -22.19 2.46
C ILE A 176 -2.67 -22.84 1.95
N ASN A 177 -2.77 -23.81 1.05
CA ASN A 177 -1.62 -24.53 0.50
C ASN A 177 -0.69 -23.61 -0.29
N LEU A 178 -1.23 -22.60 -0.97
CA LEU A 178 -0.41 -21.58 -1.69
C LEU A 178 0.50 -20.77 -0.76
N THR A 179 0.23 -20.72 0.55
CA THR A 179 1.09 -20.00 1.51
C THR A 179 2.37 -20.75 1.84
N GLY A 180 2.45 -22.04 1.59
CA GLY A 180 3.57 -22.89 1.98
C GLY A 180 3.70 -23.12 3.49
N LEU A 181 2.68 -22.76 4.29
CA LEU A 181 2.67 -22.92 5.75
C LEU A 181 2.40 -24.37 6.19
N TYR A 182 1.78 -25.14 5.31
CA TYR A 182 1.42 -26.53 5.57
C TYR A 182 1.88 -27.42 4.43
N TYR A 183 2.43 -28.56 4.78
CA TYR A 183 2.79 -29.61 3.86
C TYR A 183 2.01 -30.88 4.25
N LYS A 184 1.39 -31.55 3.28
CA LYS A 184 0.93 -32.92 3.50
C LYS A 184 2.18 -33.79 3.49
N ASN A 185 2.47 -34.46 4.60
CA ASN A 185 3.38 -35.60 4.58
C ASN A 185 2.59 -36.75 3.92
N ASP A 186 3.12 -37.27 2.83
CA ASP A 186 2.64 -38.49 2.19
C ASP A 186 2.79 -39.69 3.12
#